data_7a9a325076900abab32fefffc0bce859
#
_entry.id   7a9a325076900abab32fefffc0bce859
#
_cell.length_a   1.000
_cell.length_b   1.000
_cell.length_c   1.000
_cell.angle_alpha   90.00
_cell.angle_beta   90.00
_cell.angle_gamma   90.00
#
_symmetry.space_group_name_H-M   'P 1'
#
loop_
_entity.id
_entity.type
_entity.pdbx_description
1 polymer ?
#
loop_
_entity_poly.entity_id
_entity_poly.type
_entity_poly.pdbx_seq_one_letter_code
_entity_poly.pdbx_strand_id
1 'polypeptide(L)'
;SDKKLELRHPSIGKICIDPDFESSKFIDWVSPLMPEGRAASVKLVRSVQTGMTDTDFPSISIGNLASHREIEKKIGEKLSLLRWRCNLWIDGCKPWDEHAWIGKSLKIGDVTFKIEEEIVRCLATTANPISGERDVDTLGTLESMGQEDFTVAALATSSGHIKSGDLVEVIS
;
A
#
# COMPACT_ATOMS: atom_id res chain seq x y z
N SER A 1 4.38 24.00 -16.86
CA SER A 1 2.99 23.85 -16.38
C SER A 1 2.94 22.61 -15.50
N ASP A 2 2.50 22.77 -14.27
CA ASP A 2 2.52 21.77 -13.19
C ASP A 2 1.53 20.61 -13.39
N LYS A 3 1.05 20.41 -14.60
CA LYS A 3 0.00 19.41 -14.92
C LYS A 3 0.50 18.19 -15.68
N LYS A 4 1.76 18.18 -16.12
CA LYS A 4 2.27 17.03 -16.88
C LYS A 4 2.89 16.00 -15.96
N LEU A 5 2.48 14.72 -16.15
CA LEU A 5 3.06 13.57 -15.49
C LEU A 5 4.06 12.89 -16.44
N GLU A 6 5.25 12.65 -15.93
CA GLU A 6 6.23 11.79 -16.58
C GLU A 6 6.17 10.41 -15.90
N LEU A 7 5.87 9.39 -16.68
CA LEU A 7 5.82 8.00 -16.26
C LEU A 7 6.88 7.20 -17.00
N ARG A 8 7.46 6.22 -16.31
CA ARG A 8 8.50 5.34 -16.87
C ARG A 8 8.22 3.90 -16.49
N HIS A 9 8.40 3.01 -17.41
CA HIS A 9 8.33 1.57 -17.18
C HIS A 9 9.49 0.87 -17.92
N PRO A 10 10.14 -0.13 -17.30
CA PRO A 10 11.31 -0.79 -17.92
C PRO A 10 11.06 -1.36 -19.31
N SER A 11 9.90 -1.98 -19.53
CA SER A 11 9.59 -2.70 -20.78
C SER A 11 8.95 -1.84 -21.86
N ILE A 12 8.23 -0.76 -21.52
CA ILE A 12 7.47 0.06 -22.49
C ILE A 12 7.96 1.50 -22.57
N GLY A 13 9.06 1.80 -21.88
CA GLY A 13 9.73 3.09 -21.97
C GLY A 13 9.03 4.20 -21.17
N LYS A 14 9.13 5.42 -21.71
CA LYS A 14 8.70 6.65 -21.03
C LYS A 14 7.57 7.33 -21.79
N ILE A 15 6.65 7.93 -21.03
CA ILE A 15 5.59 8.79 -21.54
C ILE A 15 5.51 10.07 -20.71
N CYS A 16 5.17 11.17 -21.36
CA CYS A 16 4.81 12.43 -20.70
C CYS A 16 3.41 12.82 -21.18
N ILE A 17 2.49 12.98 -20.22
CA ILE A 17 1.07 13.25 -20.50
C ILE A 17 0.51 14.35 -19.61
N ASP A 18 -0.52 15.03 -20.10
CA ASP A 18 -1.49 15.74 -19.28
C ASP A 18 -2.66 14.77 -18.99
N PRO A 19 -2.84 14.30 -17.74
CA PRO A 19 -3.85 13.29 -17.43
C PRO A 19 -5.29 13.76 -17.64
N ASP A 20 -5.53 15.07 -17.68
CA ASP A 20 -6.87 15.63 -17.91
C ASP A 20 -7.26 15.61 -19.39
N PHE A 21 -6.28 15.61 -20.31
CA PHE A 21 -6.54 15.77 -21.74
C PHE A 21 -5.98 14.64 -22.61
N GLU A 22 -5.00 13.88 -22.14
CA GLU A 22 -4.30 12.88 -22.94
C GLU A 22 -4.57 11.43 -22.44
N SER A 23 -5.84 11.15 -22.06
CA SER A 23 -6.24 9.83 -21.56
C SER A 23 -5.97 8.71 -22.56
N SER A 24 -6.30 8.88 -23.83
CA SER A 24 -6.06 7.86 -24.86
C SER A 24 -4.58 7.51 -25.00
N LYS A 25 -3.72 8.52 -25.02
CA LYS A 25 -2.27 8.33 -25.10
C LYS A 25 -1.72 7.50 -23.93
N PHE A 26 -2.28 7.70 -22.72
CA PHE A 26 -1.91 6.88 -21.56
C PHE A 26 -2.42 5.43 -21.72
N ILE A 27 -3.67 5.25 -22.15
CA ILE A 27 -4.29 3.93 -22.36
C ILE A 27 -3.47 3.11 -23.37
N ASP A 28 -3.12 3.72 -24.51
CA ASP A 28 -2.29 3.08 -25.54
C ASP A 28 -0.91 2.66 -24.98
N TRP A 29 -0.30 3.54 -24.17
CA TRP A 29 1.00 3.28 -23.57
C TRP A 29 0.97 2.12 -22.56
N VAL A 30 -0.07 2.00 -21.72
CA VAL A 30 -0.16 0.91 -20.72
C VAL A 30 -0.73 -0.38 -21.30
N SER A 31 -1.36 -0.33 -22.46
CA SER A 31 -2.02 -1.49 -23.10
C SER A 31 -1.15 -2.75 -23.14
N PRO A 32 0.16 -2.69 -23.48
CA PRO A 32 1.02 -3.87 -23.48
C PRO A 32 1.24 -4.51 -22.10
N LEU A 33 0.93 -3.80 -21.02
CA LEU A 33 1.07 -4.29 -19.65
C LEU A 33 -0.20 -4.92 -19.09
N MET A 34 -1.30 -4.84 -19.85
CA MET A 34 -2.59 -5.36 -19.37
C MET A 34 -2.57 -6.89 -19.41
N PRO A 35 -2.89 -7.57 -18.29
CA PRO A 35 -2.98 -9.02 -18.25
C PRO A 35 -4.08 -9.55 -19.16
N GLU A 36 -3.83 -10.68 -19.81
CA GLU A 36 -4.85 -11.41 -20.55
C GLU A 36 -6.04 -11.77 -19.63
N GLY A 37 -7.24 -11.68 -20.15
CA GLY A 37 -8.48 -12.03 -19.44
C GLY A 37 -8.97 -10.96 -18.42
N ARG A 38 -8.33 -9.81 -18.34
CA ARG A 38 -8.86 -8.65 -17.59
C ARG A 38 -9.48 -7.61 -18.52
N ALA A 39 -10.49 -6.90 -18.01
CA ALA A 39 -11.05 -5.76 -18.71
C ALA A 39 -9.95 -4.72 -18.98
N ALA A 40 -9.85 -4.29 -20.24
CA ALA A 40 -8.90 -3.26 -20.64
C ALA A 40 -9.22 -1.91 -19.99
N SER A 41 -8.19 -1.13 -19.69
CA SER A 41 -8.36 0.26 -19.28
C SER A 41 -8.99 1.06 -20.42
N VAL A 42 -10.02 1.86 -20.13
CA VAL A 42 -10.75 2.61 -21.16
C VAL A 42 -10.65 4.12 -21.00
N LYS A 43 -10.31 4.60 -19.79
CA LYS A 43 -10.35 6.04 -19.51
C LYS A 43 -9.55 6.36 -18.24
N LEU A 44 -8.85 7.50 -18.23
CA LEU A 44 -8.40 8.17 -17.00
C LEU A 44 -9.55 9.02 -16.46
N VAL A 45 -9.73 8.96 -15.15
CA VAL A 45 -10.71 9.80 -14.45
C VAL A 45 -10.03 10.46 -13.25
N ARG A 46 -10.39 11.72 -12.99
CA ARG A 46 -9.96 12.42 -11.80
C ARG A 46 -10.95 12.15 -10.67
N SER A 47 -10.44 11.71 -9.52
CA SER A 47 -11.26 11.70 -8.30
C SER A 47 -11.46 13.14 -7.84
N VAL A 48 -12.71 13.52 -7.58
CA VAL A 48 -13.08 14.90 -7.19
C VAL A 48 -13.30 15.05 -5.69
N GLN A 49 -13.51 13.97 -4.95
CA GLN A 49 -13.98 14.03 -3.56
C GLN A 49 -13.07 13.31 -2.56
N THR A 50 -12.44 12.21 -2.94
CA THR A 50 -11.63 11.38 -2.02
C THR A 50 -10.38 10.87 -2.71
N GLY A 51 -9.36 10.48 -1.91
CA GLY A 51 -8.26 9.67 -2.41
C GLY A 51 -8.77 8.33 -2.98
N MET A 52 -8.01 7.75 -3.91
CA MET A 52 -8.30 6.43 -4.45
C MET A 52 -7.74 5.37 -3.50
N THR A 53 -8.58 4.92 -2.58
CA THR A 53 -8.30 3.83 -1.63
C THR A 53 -9.20 2.64 -1.94
N ASP A 54 -8.81 1.45 -1.51
CA ASP A 54 -9.61 0.23 -1.66
C ASP A 54 -10.69 0.10 -0.56
N THR A 55 -10.80 1.12 0.30
CA THR A 55 -11.78 1.20 1.39
C THR A 55 -12.82 2.28 1.11
N ASP A 56 -13.97 2.20 1.76
CA ASP A 56 -15.05 3.20 1.67
C ASP A 56 -14.71 4.53 2.38
N PHE A 57 -13.57 4.61 3.02
CA PHE A 57 -13.07 5.79 3.72
C PHE A 57 -11.65 6.15 3.25
N PRO A 58 -11.18 7.39 3.44
CA PRO A 58 -9.83 7.82 3.06
C PRO A 58 -8.78 7.19 3.99
N SER A 59 -8.45 5.92 3.72
CA SER A 59 -7.58 5.11 4.56
C SER A 59 -6.10 5.42 4.36
N ILE A 60 -5.36 5.21 5.45
CA ILE A 60 -3.90 5.11 5.49
C ILE A 60 -3.55 3.72 6.01
N SER A 61 -2.64 3.03 5.36
CA SER A 61 -2.17 1.73 5.83
C SER A 61 -1.01 1.88 6.82
N ILE A 62 -1.11 1.17 7.95
CA ILE A 62 -0.12 1.16 9.02
C ILE A 62 0.37 -0.28 9.20
N GLY A 63 1.68 -0.48 9.07
CA GLY A 63 2.33 -1.78 9.20
C GLY A 63 3.26 -1.85 10.42
N ASN A 64 3.45 -3.08 10.88
CA ASN A 64 4.34 -3.42 11.98
C ASN A 64 5.62 -4.06 11.43
N LEU A 65 6.77 -3.44 11.69
CA LEU A 65 8.06 -3.96 11.25
C LEU A 65 8.42 -5.29 11.91
N ALA A 66 7.91 -5.56 13.12
CA ALA A 66 8.15 -6.85 13.78
C ALA A 66 7.42 -7.98 13.05
N SER A 67 6.15 -7.78 12.64
CA SER A 67 5.40 -8.72 11.81
C SER A 67 6.08 -8.94 10.45
N HIS A 68 6.53 -7.86 9.82
CA HIS A 68 7.29 -7.96 8.57
C HIS A 68 8.55 -8.83 8.73
N ARG A 69 9.31 -8.65 9.81
CA ARG A 69 10.50 -9.48 10.10
C ARG A 69 10.17 -10.96 10.32
N GLU A 70 9.01 -11.29 10.88
CA GLU A 70 8.59 -12.70 11.00
C GLU A 70 8.23 -13.30 9.62
N ILE A 71 7.62 -12.53 8.74
CA ILE A 71 7.37 -12.95 7.35
C ILE A 71 8.70 -13.19 6.62
N GLU A 72 9.66 -12.26 6.70
CA GLU A 72 11.00 -12.43 6.13
C GLU A 72 11.70 -13.70 6.65
N LYS A 73 11.63 -13.93 7.95
CA LYS A 73 12.19 -15.12 8.59
C LYS A 73 11.55 -16.42 8.10
N LYS A 74 10.24 -16.42 7.89
CA LYS A 74 9.50 -17.57 7.36
C LYS A 74 9.86 -17.86 5.90
N ILE A 75 10.04 -16.83 5.09
CA ILE A 75 10.45 -16.92 3.68
C ILE A 75 11.92 -17.30 3.56
N GLY A 76 12.77 -16.83 4.49
CA GLY A 76 14.21 -17.07 4.49
C GLY A 76 15.03 -15.99 3.76
N GLU A 77 14.42 -14.90 3.34
CA GLU A 77 15.08 -13.79 2.68
C GLU A 77 14.51 -12.41 3.07
N LYS A 78 15.25 -11.35 2.76
CA LYS A 78 14.82 -9.98 2.98
C LYS A 78 13.84 -9.53 1.92
N LEU A 79 12.77 -8.88 2.35
CA LEU A 79 11.74 -8.34 1.48
C LEU A 79 11.72 -6.82 1.50
N SER A 80 11.49 -6.22 0.35
CA SER A 80 11.23 -4.79 0.27
C SER A 80 9.88 -4.44 0.93
N LEU A 81 9.87 -3.47 1.82
CA LEU A 81 8.66 -2.91 2.42
C LEU A 81 7.67 -2.36 1.36
N LEU A 82 8.17 -1.97 0.19
CA LEU A 82 7.35 -1.46 -0.91
C LEU A 82 6.38 -2.49 -1.47
N ARG A 83 6.61 -3.81 -1.27
CA ARG A 83 5.66 -4.87 -1.67
C ARG A 83 4.30 -4.69 -1.03
N TRP A 84 4.28 -4.24 0.20
CA TRP A 84 3.07 -4.09 0.99
C TRP A 84 2.30 -2.80 0.68
N ARG A 85 2.91 -1.85 -0.04
CA ARG A 85 2.29 -0.56 -0.37
C ARG A 85 1.75 0.16 0.86
N CYS A 86 2.43 -0.02 1.99
CA CYS A 86 2.05 0.53 3.27
C CYS A 86 2.58 1.96 3.42
N ASN A 87 1.76 2.84 4.00
CA ASN A 87 2.08 4.25 4.15
C ASN A 87 2.98 4.54 5.35
N LEU A 88 2.68 3.91 6.49
CA LEU A 88 3.40 4.12 7.74
C LEU A 88 3.89 2.79 8.29
N TRP A 89 5.10 2.80 8.86
CA TRP A 89 5.68 1.63 9.50
C TRP A 89 6.02 1.94 10.94
N ILE A 90 5.54 1.10 11.86
CA ILE A 90 5.78 1.19 13.30
C ILE A 90 6.81 0.13 13.69
N ASP A 91 7.76 0.50 14.53
CA ASP A 91 8.73 -0.42 15.16
C ASP A 91 8.58 -0.41 16.69
N GLY A 92 9.15 -1.41 17.34
CA GLY A 92 9.18 -1.50 18.81
C GLY A 92 7.99 -2.23 19.44
N CYS A 93 7.05 -2.74 18.65
CA CYS A 93 5.98 -3.63 19.10
C CYS A 93 6.29 -5.11 18.82
N LYS A 94 5.47 -6.02 19.36
CA LYS A 94 5.58 -7.45 19.05
C LYS A 94 4.98 -7.74 17.68
N PRO A 95 5.40 -8.85 17.04
CA PRO A 95 4.73 -9.29 15.83
C PRO A 95 3.22 -9.45 16.05
N TRP A 96 2.44 -8.97 15.10
CA TRP A 96 0.97 -9.07 15.04
C TRP A 96 0.20 -8.24 16.09
N ASP A 97 0.88 -7.40 16.87
CA ASP A 97 0.23 -6.46 17.80
C ASP A 97 -0.74 -5.52 17.07
N GLU A 98 -0.48 -5.22 15.79
CA GLU A 98 -1.33 -4.35 14.97
C GLU A 98 -2.78 -4.82 14.87
N HIS A 99 -3.05 -6.11 14.91
CA HIS A 99 -4.41 -6.66 14.88
C HIS A 99 -5.19 -6.33 16.16
N ALA A 100 -4.49 -6.23 17.30
CA ALA A 100 -5.10 -5.84 18.57
C ALA A 100 -5.42 -4.34 18.67
N TRP A 101 -5.05 -3.54 17.66
CA TRP A 101 -5.37 -2.11 17.63
C TRP A 101 -6.70 -1.80 16.93
N ILE A 102 -7.35 -2.77 16.29
CA ILE A 102 -8.64 -2.57 15.61
C ILE A 102 -9.66 -2.06 16.60
N GLY A 103 -10.39 -1.03 16.19
CA GLY A 103 -11.35 -0.31 17.03
C GLY A 103 -10.74 0.68 18.02
N LYS A 104 -9.39 0.71 18.16
CA LYS A 104 -8.66 1.66 19.00
C LYS A 104 -8.11 2.81 18.18
N SER A 105 -7.57 3.80 18.87
CA SER A 105 -6.85 4.90 18.25
C SER A 105 -5.34 4.79 18.50
N LEU A 106 -4.54 5.18 17.50
CA LEU A 106 -3.11 5.39 17.63
C LEU A 106 -2.81 6.88 17.55
N LYS A 107 -2.04 7.37 18.50
CA LYS A 107 -1.44 8.70 18.40
C LYS A 107 -0.01 8.55 17.91
N ILE A 108 0.31 9.24 16.81
CA ILE A 108 1.65 9.26 16.21
C ILE A 108 2.03 10.74 16.05
N GLY A 109 3.02 11.22 16.79
CA GLY A 109 3.34 12.64 16.83
C GLY A 109 2.11 13.48 17.20
N ASP A 110 1.70 14.40 16.32
CA ASP A 110 0.54 15.27 16.54
C ASP A 110 -0.78 14.69 15.99
N VAL A 111 -0.73 13.56 15.29
CA VAL A 111 -1.90 13.02 14.58
C VAL A 111 -2.48 11.79 15.30
N THR A 112 -3.79 11.74 15.38
CA THR A 112 -4.54 10.58 15.87
C THR A 112 -5.16 9.84 14.70
N PHE A 113 -4.98 8.51 14.71
CA PHE A 113 -5.51 7.59 13.72
C PHE A 113 -6.45 6.61 14.40
N LYS A 114 -7.66 6.47 13.91
CA LYS A 114 -8.57 5.39 14.32
C LYS A 114 -8.26 4.17 13.45
N ILE A 115 -8.01 3.02 14.07
CA ILE A 115 -7.77 1.76 13.36
C ILE A 115 -9.11 1.11 13.09
N GLU A 116 -9.44 0.94 11.81
CA GLU A 116 -10.76 0.48 11.41
C GLU A 116 -10.80 -1.01 11.08
N GLU A 117 -9.84 -1.52 10.31
CA GLU A 117 -9.88 -2.90 9.83
C GLU A 117 -8.50 -3.45 9.48
N GLU A 118 -8.39 -4.76 9.33
CA GLU A 118 -7.24 -5.46 8.78
C GLU A 118 -7.22 -5.30 7.26
N ILE A 119 -6.03 -5.37 6.67
CA ILE A 119 -5.88 -5.30 5.21
C ILE A 119 -5.58 -6.69 4.67
N VAL A 120 -6.58 -7.32 4.04
CA VAL A 120 -6.42 -8.56 3.27
C VAL A 120 -5.41 -8.35 2.15
N ARG A 121 -4.47 -9.29 1.99
CA ARG A 121 -3.44 -9.18 0.96
C ARG A 121 -3.83 -9.90 -0.32
N CYS A 122 -3.44 -9.31 -1.44
CA CYS A 122 -3.67 -9.87 -2.76
C CYS A 122 -2.36 -10.18 -3.47
N LEU A 123 -2.44 -10.79 -4.64
CA LEU A 123 -1.29 -11.16 -5.47
C LEU A 123 -0.34 -10.01 -5.83
N ALA A 124 -0.73 -8.75 -5.62
CA ALA A 124 0.17 -7.62 -5.85
C ALA A 124 1.41 -7.65 -4.94
N THR A 125 1.30 -8.23 -3.73
CA THR A 125 2.42 -8.33 -2.78
C THR A 125 3.47 -9.36 -3.19
N THR A 126 3.14 -10.29 -4.09
CA THR A 126 4.09 -11.27 -4.62
C THR A 126 5.03 -10.67 -5.67
N ALA A 127 4.70 -9.49 -6.20
CA ALA A 127 5.51 -8.84 -7.22
C ALA A 127 6.69 -8.08 -6.63
N ASN A 128 7.85 -8.24 -7.26
CA ASN A 128 9.04 -7.45 -6.96
C ASN A 128 8.81 -5.98 -7.32
N PRO A 129 9.01 -5.03 -6.39
CA PRO A 129 8.75 -3.62 -6.66
C PRO A 129 9.67 -2.98 -7.73
N ILE A 130 10.77 -3.65 -8.07
CA ILE A 130 11.74 -3.15 -9.07
C ILE A 130 11.44 -3.74 -10.45
N SER A 131 11.32 -5.09 -10.54
CA SER A 131 11.11 -5.78 -11.82
C SER A 131 9.64 -5.91 -12.21
N GLY A 132 8.71 -5.89 -11.24
CA GLY A 132 7.29 -6.19 -11.45
C GLY A 132 6.99 -7.68 -11.58
N GLU A 133 7.98 -8.55 -11.61
CA GLU A 133 7.82 -10.00 -11.70
C GLU A 133 7.42 -10.59 -10.34
N ARG A 134 6.62 -11.65 -10.36
CA ARG A 134 6.27 -12.38 -9.14
C ARG A 134 7.41 -13.32 -8.79
N ASP A 135 8.10 -13.03 -7.70
CA ASP A 135 9.31 -13.72 -7.28
C ASP A 135 9.21 -14.37 -5.90
N VAL A 136 8.21 -14.00 -5.09
CA VAL A 136 8.02 -14.50 -3.73
C VAL A 136 6.55 -14.80 -3.47
N ASP A 137 6.25 -15.97 -2.92
CA ASP A 137 4.90 -16.33 -2.48
C ASP A 137 4.59 -15.77 -1.08
N THR A 138 4.27 -14.49 -1.04
CA THR A 138 3.89 -13.80 0.20
C THR A 138 2.55 -14.26 0.74
N LEU A 139 1.61 -14.64 -0.13
CA LEU A 139 0.27 -15.06 0.30
C LEU A 139 0.29 -16.45 0.93
N GLY A 140 0.90 -17.44 0.27
CA GLY A 140 1.06 -18.77 0.85
C GLY A 140 1.90 -18.75 2.13
N THR A 141 2.85 -17.80 2.24
CA THR A 141 3.59 -17.59 3.48
C THR A 141 2.68 -17.11 4.60
N LEU A 142 1.87 -16.08 4.38
CA LEU A 142 0.90 -15.59 5.37
C LEU A 142 -0.06 -16.70 5.78
N GLU A 143 -0.67 -17.40 4.84
CA GLU A 143 -1.57 -18.53 5.09
C GLU A 143 -0.89 -19.61 5.96
N SER A 144 0.37 -19.96 5.67
CA SER A 144 1.15 -20.92 6.47
C SER A 144 1.42 -20.47 7.90
N MET A 145 1.26 -19.17 8.18
CA MET A 145 1.38 -18.56 9.50
C MET A 145 0.02 -18.37 10.18
N GLY A 146 -1.07 -18.81 9.54
CA GLY A 146 -2.43 -18.62 10.01
C GLY A 146 -2.94 -17.18 9.86
N GLN A 147 -2.38 -16.44 8.90
CA GLN A 147 -2.73 -15.05 8.60
C GLN A 147 -3.26 -14.94 7.17
N GLU A 148 -4.31 -14.17 6.95
CA GLU A 148 -4.75 -13.75 5.61
C GLU A 148 -4.45 -12.25 5.39
N ASP A 149 -4.30 -11.55 6.49
CA ASP A 149 -4.13 -10.11 6.59
C ASP A 149 -2.69 -9.74 6.97
N PHE A 150 -2.30 -8.57 6.55
CA PHE A 150 -1.06 -7.96 7.01
C PHE A 150 -1.18 -6.44 6.89
N THR A 151 -0.88 -5.72 7.95
CA THR A 151 -1.10 -4.29 8.16
C THR A 151 -2.57 -3.95 8.44
N VAL A 152 -2.83 -2.75 8.89
CA VAL A 152 -4.18 -2.28 9.22
C VAL A 152 -4.51 -1.00 8.48
N ALA A 153 -5.78 -0.82 8.17
CA ALA A 153 -6.32 0.41 7.61
C ALA A 153 -6.75 1.35 8.73
N ALA A 154 -6.34 2.59 8.62
CA ALA A 154 -6.59 3.62 9.60
C ALA A 154 -7.16 4.90 8.98
N LEU A 155 -8.02 5.59 9.72
CA LEU A 155 -8.54 6.91 9.39
C LEU A 155 -7.86 7.97 10.24
N ALA A 156 -7.27 8.98 9.64
CA ALA A 156 -6.77 10.14 10.37
C ALA A 156 -7.97 10.95 10.93
N THR A 157 -8.04 11.08 12.24
CA THR A 157 -9.12 11.79 12.95
C THR A 157 -8.72 13.18 13.41
N SER A 158 -7.45 13.54 13.29
CA SER A 158 -6.94 14.90 13.54
C SER A 158 -5.95 15.30 12.45
N SER A 159 -5.73 16.62 12.33
CA SER A 159 -4.67 17.17 11.49
C SER A 159 -3.41 17.37 12.33
N GLY A 160 -2.23 17.34 11.69
CA GLY A 160 -0.95 17.55 12.36
C GLY A 160 0.21 17.13 11.50
N HIS A 161 1.39 17.06 12.11
CA HIS A 161 2.62 16.63 11.50
C HIS A 161 3.12 15.34 12.15
N ILE A 162 3.61 14.42 11.32
CA ILE A 162 4.30 13.22 11.75
C ILE A 162 5.67 13.14 11.05
N LYS A 163 6.65 12.60 11.74
CA LYS A 163 8.00 12.39 11.19
C LYS A 163 8.54 11.06 11.67
N SER A 164 9.55 10.56 10.98
CA SER A 164 10.26 9.37 11.40
C SER A 164 10.86 9.55 12.81
N GLY A 165 10.64 8.56 13.68
CA GLY A 165 11.07 8.56 15.07
C GLY A 165 10.04 9.14 16.06
N ASP A 166 8.87 9.58 15.62
CA ASP A 166 7.79 9.96 16.53
C ASP A 166 7.31 8.76 17.34
N LEU A 167 6.96 9.02 18.60
CA LEU A 167 6.39 8.00 19.48
C LEU A 167 4.99 7.59 18.99
N VAL A 168 4.68 6.32 19.19
CA VAL A 168 3.37 5.74 18.91
C VAL A 168 2.74 5.30 20.22
N GLU A 169 1.54 5.79 20.47
CA GLU A 169 0.75 5.47 21.67
C GLU A 169 -0.59 4.87 21.24
N VAL A 170 -0.93 3.71 21.80
CA VAL A 170 -2.28 3.14 21.66
C VAL A 170 -3.18 3.80 22.69
N ILE A 171 -4.21 4.48 22.21
CA ILE A 171 -5.24 5.12 23.06
C ILE A 171 -6.59 4.42 22.83
N SER A 172 -7.26 4.16 23.91
CA SER A 172 -8.59 3.49 23.95
C SER A 172 -9.73 4.46 23.74
#